data_c0951bd51bec741bfd8097181085114b
#
_entry.id   c0951bd51bec741bfd8097181085114b
#
_cell.length_a   1.000
_cell.length_b   1.000
_cell.length_c   1.000
_cell.angle_alpha   90.00
_cell.angle_beta   90.00
_cell.angle_gamma   90.00
#
_symmetry.space_group_name_H-M   'P 1'
#
loop_
_entity.id
_entity.type
_entity.pdbx_description
1 polymer ?
#
loop_
_entity_poly.entity_id
_entity_poly.type
_entity_poly.pdbx_seq_one_letter_code
_entity_poly.pdbx_strand_id
1 'polypeptide(L)'
;GSDLPFLREQLLDANNCVLGILNATGDNGQSYQNREFGAAVCHAMNEWQLHEWLLPEPRLKGSIVVPYEDAEAAVAKIEKYAGNPHFVQVLMLSRTSEPAGQKRYWKIYEAAAAANLPVGVHAFGFGGYPVSGSGWPSYYIEDMVGHAQASQAFMTSMVVEGVFERVPNFKLVLIEAGFAWVPSLAWRLDKLWNRLRSETPHLKRLPSEYIRESIWLTTQPMEEPAKREQVLDAIDWIG
;
A
#
# COMPACT_ATOMS: atom_id res chain seq x y z
N GLY A 1 -17.81 -10.79 7.97
CA GLY A 1 -18.75 -11.50 7.16
C GLY A 1 -18.41 -11.51 5.70
N SER A 2 -18.83 -12.57 5.03
CA SER A 2 -18.61 -12.78 3.59
C SER A 2 -19.97 -12.84 2.89
N ASP A 3 -20.79 -11.82 3.12
CA ASP A 3 -22.16 -11.76 2.63
C ASP A 3 -22.37 -10.49 1.80
N LEU A 4 -22.48 -10.63 0.49
CA LEU A 4 -22.65 -9.52 -0.44
C LEU A 4 -24.00 -8.80 -0.29
N PRO A 5 -25.16 -9.49 -0.15
CA PRO A 5 -26.41 -8.82 0.17
C PRO A 5 -26.34 -7.92 1.41
N PHE A 6 -25.71 -8.40 2.46
CA PHE A 6 -25.50 -7.64 3.69
C PHE A 6 -24.59 -6.41 3.48
N LEU A 7 -23.51 -6.54 2.70
CA LEU A 7 -22.65 -5.42 2.34
C LEU A 7 -23.43 -4.35 1.55
N ARG A 8 -24.29 -4.77 0.62
CA ARG A 8 -25.15 -3.85 -0.13
C ARG A 8 -26.04 -3.05 0.80
N GLU A 9 -26.78 -3.73 1.64
CA GLU A 9 -27.74 -3.10 2.57
C GLU A 9 -27.03 -2.16 3.56
N GLN A 10 -25.99 -2.63 4.24
CA GLN A 10 -25.39 -1.88 5.35
C GLN A 10 -24.38 -0.81 4.93
N LEU A 11 -23.74 -0.99 3.78
CA LEU A 11 -22.66 -0.07 3.39
C LEU A 11 -22.96 0.63 2.06
N LEU A 12 -23.15 -0.12 0.98
CA LEU A 12 -23.20 0.49 -0.35
C LEU A 12 -24.46 1.34 -0.52
N ASP A 13 -25.61 0.80 -0.19
CA ASP A 13 -26.91 1.47 -0.36
C ASP A 13 -27.13 2.53 0.74
N ALA A 14 -26.84 2.19 2.00
CA ALA A 14 -26.98 3.10 3.13
C ALA A 14 -26.14 4.40 3.00
N ASN A 15 -25.00 4.32 2.31
CA ASN A 15 -24.09 5.46 2.13
C ASN A 15 -24.06 5.99 0.68
N ASN A 16 -24.95 5.53 -0.19
CA ASN A 16 -24.96 5.90 -1.61
C ASN A 16 -23.60 5.70 -2.28
N CYS A 17 -22.89 4.60 -1.95
CA CYS A 17 -21.59 4.32 -2.51
C CYS A 17 -21.70 4.01 -4.00
N VAL A 18 -21.01 4.77 -4.82
CA VAL A 18 -20.96 4.59 -6.28
C VAL A 18 -19.78 3.72 -6.71
N LEU A 19 -18.74 3.63 -5.87
CA LEU A 19 -17.53 2.84 -6.10
C LEU A 19 -16.92 2.41 -4.77
N GLY A 20 -16.58 1.12 -4.66
CA GLY A 20 -15.80 0.57 -3.56
C GLY A 20 -14.63 -0.24 -4.09
N ILE A 21 -13.45 -0.11 -3.48
CA ILE A 21 -12.26 -0.92 -3.82
C ILE A 21 -12.02 -1.89 -2.67
N LEU A 22 -12.11 -3.19 -2.97
CA LEU A 22 -11.89 -4.25 -1.99
C LEU A 22 -10.40 -4.52 -1.81
N ASN A 23 -9.99 -4.53 -0.56
CA ASN A 23 -8.66 -4.96 -0.14
C ASN A 23 -8.82 -6.24 0.70
N ALA A 24 -8.24 -7.33 0.24
CA ALA A 24 -8.25 -8.57 1.00
C ALA A 24 -7.31 -8.43 2.21
N THR A 25 -7.90 -8.28 3.38
CA THR A 25 -7.18 -8.25 4.67
C THR A 25 -7.31 -9.60 5.38
N GLY A 26 -6.35 -9.96 6.21
CA GLY A 26 -6.33 -11.24 6.92
C GLY A 26 -5.53 -12.31 6.16
N ASP A 27 -6.00 -13.55 6.21
CA ASP A 27 -5.31 -14.73 5.64
C ASP A 27 -5.41 -14.80 4.11
N ASN A 28 -4.72 -13.87 3.44
CA ASN A 28 -4.74 -13.71 1.98
C ASN A 28 -3.53 -14.33 1.26
N GLY A 29 -2.64 -15.01 1.99
CA GLY A 29 -1.43 -15.66 1.45
C GLY A 29 -0.20 -14.78 1.32
N GLN A 30 -0.34 -13.45 1.37
CA GLN A 30 0.74 -12.50 1.09
C GLN A 30 1.92 -12.58 2.08
N SER A 31 1.64 -12.88 3.34
CA SER A 31 2.61 -12.92 4.42
C SER A 31 3.04 -14.35 4.83
N TYR A 32 2.72 -15.35 4.03
CA TYR A 32 3.04 -16.73 4.35
C TYR A 32 4.53 -17.02 4.13
N GLN A 33 5.13 -17.73 5.09
CA GLN A 33 6.53 -18.16 4.99
C GLN A 33 6.72 -19.23 3.90
N ASN A 34 5.76 -20.15 3.76
CA ASN A 34 5.73 -21.07 2.63
C ASN A 34 5.23 -20.31 1.39
N ARG A 35 6.15 -19.91 0.54
CA ARG A 35 5.88 -19.05 -0.63
C ARG A 35 4.98 -19.71 -1.67
N GLU A 36 5.16 -21.00 -1.93
CA GLU A 36 4.34 -21.75 -2.89
C GLU A 36 2.88 -21.81 -2.41
N PHE A 37 2.69 -22.13 -1.12
CA PHE A 37 1.36 -22.15 -0.52
C PHE A 37 0.77 -20.73 -0.49
N GLY A 38 1.54 -19.73 -0.11
CA GLY A 38 1.13 -18.32 -0.15
C GLY A 38 0.68 -17.88 -1.55
N ALA A 39 1.42 -18.24 -2.59
CA ALA A 39 1.07 -17.94 -3.98
C ALA A 39 -0.23 -18.63 -4.43
N ALA A 40 -0.48 -19.86 -3.95
CA ALA A 40 -1.73 -20.58 -4.21
C ALA A 40 -2.91 -19.91 -3.49
N VAL A 41 -2.74 -19.47 -2.24
CA VAL A 41 -3.78 -18.75 -1.47
C VAL A 41 -4.06 -17.38 -2.12
N CYS A 42 -3.04 -16.61 -2.53
CA CYS A 42 -3.23 -15.37 -3.29
C CYS A 42 -4.05 -15.59 -4.57
N HIS A 43 -3.78 -16.72 -5.27
CA HIS A 43 -4.56 -17.05 -6.45
C HIS A 43 -6.03 -17.35 -6.11
N ALA A 44 -6.27 -18.18 -5.12
CA ALA A 44 -7.63 -18.51 -4.69
C ALA A 44 -8.40 -17.27 -4.21
N MET A 45 -7.72 -16.36 -3.51
CA MET A 45 -8.30 -15.08 -3.07
C MET A 45 -8.71 -14.21 -4.27
N ASN A 46 -7.86 -14.10 -5.30
CA ASN A 46 -8.21 -13.34 -6.50
C ASN A 46 -9.40 -13.94 -7.26
N GLU A 47 -9.46 -15.25 -7.41
CA GLU A 47 -10.61 -15.93 -8.05
C GLU A 47 -11.88 -15.76 -7.21
N TRP A 48 -11.78 -15.95 -5.89
CA TRP A 48 -12.92 -15.80 -4.98
C TRP A 48 -13.49 -14.37 -5.00
N GLN A 49 -12.65 -13.33 -4.87
CA GLN A 49 -13.16 -11.97 -4.90
C GLN A 49 -13.78 -11.63 -6.27
N LEU A 50 -13.19 -12.13 -7.37
CA LEU A 50 -13.72 -11.90 -8.71
C LEU A 50 -15.14 -12.48 -8.85
N HIS A 51 -15.32 -13.74 -8.47
CA HIS A 51 -16.58 -14.46 -8.71
C HIS A 51 -17.67 -14.12 -7.69
N GLU A 52 -17.31 -13.98 -6.42
CA GLU A 52 -18.28 -13.80 -5.34
C GLU A 52 -18.64 -12.32 -5.07
N TRP A 53 -17.78 -11.37 -5.51
CA TRP A 53 -17.95 -9.98 -5.16
C TRP A 53 -17.97 -9.04 -6.37
N LEU A 54 -16.98 -9.13 -7.26
CA LEU A 54 -16.78 -8.12 -8.29
C LEU A 54 -17.71 -8.32 -9.49
N LEU A 55 -17.94 -9.57 -9.92
CA LEU A 55 -18.88 -9.87 -11.00
C LEU A 55 -20.34 -9.61 -10.61
N PRO A 56 -20.79 -10.00 -9.38
CA PRO A 56 -22.18 -9.76 -8.97
C PRO A 56 -22.49 -8.31 -8.59
N GLU A 57 -21.48 -7.47 -8.30
CA GLU A 57 -21.68 -6.08 -7.86
C GLU A 57 -20.78 -5.10 -8.64
N PRO A 58 -21.32 -4.41 -9.65
CA PRO A 58 -20.53 -3.56 -10.55
C PRO A 58 -19.90 -2.33 -9.88
N ARG A 59 -20.42 -1.90 -8.72
CA ARG A 59 -19.84 -0.82 -7.90
C ARG A 59 -18.54 -1.25 -7.21
N LEU A 60 -18.27 -2.56 -7.12
CA LEU A 60 -17.06 -3.06 -6.49
C LEU A 60 -15.96 -3.29 -7.52
N LYS A 61 -14.76 -2.90 -7.12
CA LYS A 61 -13.50 -3.21 -7.78
C LYS A 61 -12.57 -3.92 -6.81
N GLY A 62 -11.67 -4.73 -7.33
CA GLY A 62 -10.74 -5.52 -6.51
C GLY A 62 -9.32 -5.04 -6.63
N SER A 63 -8.54 -5.41 -5.64
CA SER A 63 -7.10 -5.30 -5.64
C SER A 63 -6.49 -6.67 -5.94
N ILE A 64 -5.54 -6.73 -6.88
CA ILE A 64 -4.83 -7.98 -7.20
C ILE A 64 -3.95 -8.34 -6.01
N VAL A 65 -4.29 -9.39 -5.31
CA VAL A 65 -3.49 -9.93 -4.19
C VAL A 65 -2.28 -10.67 -4.75
N VAL A 66 -1.08 -10.23 -4.38
CA VAL A 66 0.18 -10.79 -4.89
C VAL A 66 1.07 -11.32 -3.76
N PRO A 67 1.77 -12.45 -3.96
CA PRO A 67 2.73 -12.97 -2.99
C PRO A 67 4.05 -12.18 -3.10
N TYR A 68 4.08 -10.94 -2.59
CA TYR A 68 5.15 -9.96 -2.86
C TYR A 68 6.54 -10.38 -2.38
N GLU A 69 6.66 -11.35 -1.48
CA GLU A 69 7.97 -11.91 -1.09
C GLU A 69 8.57 -12.87 -2.13
N ASP A 70 7.79 -13.20 -3.17
CA ASP A 70 8.21 -13.91 -4.38
C ASP A 70 7.86 -13.04 -5.60
N ALA A 71 8.84 -12.28 -6.08
CA ALA A 71 8.61 -11.31 -7.13
C ALA A 71 8.15 -11.94 -8.46
N GLU A 72 8.64 -13.14 -8.80
CA GLU A 72 8.24 -13.84 -10.04
C GLU A 72 6.78 -14.30 -9.95
N ALA A 73 6.39 -14.89 -8.82
CA ALA A 73 5.01 -15.29 -8.58
C ALA A 73 4.07 -14.08 -8.53
N ALA A 74 4.53 -12.95 -7.96
CA ALA A 74 3.78 -11.70 -7.92
C ALA A 74 3.53 -11.13 -9.33
N VAL A 75 4.58 -11.07 -10.17
CA VAL A 75 4.48 -10.63 -11.57
C VAL A 75 3.49 -11.50 -12.34
N ALA A 76 3.56 -12.83 -12.21
CA ALA A 76 2.62 -13.74 -12.86
C ALA A 76 1.15 -13.49 -12.45
N LYS A 77 0.89 -13.05 -11.20
CA LYS A 77 -0.47 -12.67 -10.78
C LYS A 77 -0.89 -11.33 -11.41
N ILE A 78 0.00 -10.34 -11.44
CA ILE A 78 -0.29 -9.06 -12.09
C ILE A 78 -0.64 -9.29 -13.56
N GLU A 79 0.20 -10.00 -14.30
CA GLU A 79 -0.03 -10.31 -15.73
C GLU A 79 -1.35 -11.04 -15.97
N LYS A 80 -1.70 -11.98 -15.09
CA LYS A 80 -2.97 -12.73 -15.20
C LYS A 80 -4.20 -11.84 -15.06
N TYR A 81 -4.20 -10.88 -14.13
CA TYR A 81 -5.41 -10.14 -13.77
C TYR A 81 -5.46 -8.69 -14.26
N ALA A 82 -4.34 -8.10 -14.66
CA ALA A 82 -4.24 -6.67 -15.02
C ALA A 82 -5.15 -6.25 -16.19
N GLY A 83 -5.45 -7.16 -17.13
CA GLY A 83 -6.37 -6.90 -18.22
C GLY A 83 -7.86 -7.00 -17.86
N ASN A 84 -8.18 -7.44 -16.65
CA ASN A 84 -9.56 -7.59 -16.19
C ASN A 84 -10.06 -6.26 -15.58
N PRO A 85 -11.15 -5.64 -16.09
CA PRO A 85 -11.63 -4.32 -15.66
C PRO A 85 -12.20 -4.32 -14.23
N HIS A 86 -12.33 -5.46 -13.61
CA HIS A 86 -12.73 -5.56 -12.21
C HIS A 86 -11.58 -5.34 -11.22
N PHE A 87 -10.32 -5.45 -11.66
CA PHE A 87 -9.15 -5.14 -10.83
C PHE A 87 -8.57 -3.78 -11.19
N VAL A 88 -8.33 -2.93 -10.18
CA VAL A 88 -7.93 -1.53 -10.36
C VAL A 88 -6.62 -1.17 -9.68
N GLN A 89 -6.06 -2.05 -8.87
CA GLN A 89 -4.76 -1.88 -8.22
C GLN A 89 -4.12 -3.22 -7.88
N VAL A 90 -2.83 -3.21 -7.57
CA VAL A 90 -2.09 -4.33 -6.98
C VAL A 90 -2.02 -4.12 -5.48
N LEU A 91 -2.29 -5.14 -4.67
CA LEU A 91 -2.25 -5.05 -3.21
C LEU A 91 -0.94 -5.63 -2.66
N MET A 92 -0.24 -4.82 -1.88
CA MET A 92 0.84 -5.23 -0.99
C MET A 92 0.50 -4.87 0.45
N LEU A 93 1.31 -5.34 1.40
CA LEU A 93 1.19 -4.98 2.81
C LEU A 93 2.42 -4.18 3.26
N SER A 94 2.26 -3.33 4.27
CA SER A 94 3.29 -2.37 4.68
C SER A 94 4.52 -3.01 5.33
N ARG A 95 4.38 -4.22 5.87
CA ARG A 95 5.49 -4.96 6.47
C ARG A 95 6.01 -5.99 5.50
N THR A 96 7.10 -5.67 4.82
CA THR A 96 7.87 -6.55 3.95
C THR A 96 9.05 -7.16 4.73
N SER A 97 9.58 -8.31 4.29
CA SER A 97 10.73 -8.96 4.96
C SER A 97 12.02 -8.15 4.85
N GLU A 98 12.14 -7.34 3.82
CA GLU A 98 13.26 -6.42 3.57
C GLU A 98 12.70 -5.02 3.24
N PRO A 99 13.50 -3.94 3.31
CA PRO A 99 13.03 -2.62 2.92
C PRO A 99 12.41 -2.61 1.53
N ALA A 100 11.20 -2.09 1.43
CA ALA A 100 10.33 -2.25 0.25
C ALA A 100 10.92 -1.65 -1.05
N GLY A 101 11.79 -0.65 -0.97
CA GLY A 101 12.46 -0.06 -2.12
C GLY A 101 13.56 -0.92 -2.74
N GLN A 102 13.98 -2.02 -2.09
CA GLN A 102 15.08 -2.84 -2.58
C GLN A 102 14.77 -3.53 -3.90
N LYS A 103 15.83 -3.81 -4.65
CA LYS A 103 15.78 -4.38 -6.02
C LYS A 103 14.97 -5.67 -6.14
N ARG A 104 14.88 -6.44 -5.07
CA ARG A 104 14.11 -7.69 -5.06
C ARG A 104 12.62 -7.49 -5.36
N TYR A 105 12.08 -6.31 -5.07
CA TYR A 105 10.67 -5.98 -5.32
C TYR A 105 10.44 -5.22 -6.64
N TRP A 106 11.48 -4.72 -7.30
CA TRP A 106 11.35 -3.84 -8.46
C TRP A 106 10.53 -4.42 -9.60
N LYS A 107 10.65 -5.72 -9.87
CA LYS A 107 9.84 -6.40 -10.89
C LYS A 107 8.33 -6.25 -10.66
N ILE A 108 7.90 -6.23 -9.40
CA ILE A 108 6.50 -6.02 -9.03
C ILE A 108 6.06 -4.61 -9.43
N TYR A 109 6.87 -3.61 -9.11
CA TYR A 109 6.59 -2.21 -9.41
C TYR A 109 6.63 -1.94 -10.93
N GLU A 110 7.58 -2.53 -11.62
CA GLU A 110 7.69 -2.47 -13.09
C GLU A 110 6.46 -3.10 -13.75
N ALA A 111 6.02 -4.27 -13.30
CA ALA A 111 4.83 -4.96 -13.82
C ALA A 111 3.54 -4.17 -13.55
N ALA A 112 3.37 -3.63 -12.35
CA ALA A 112 2.22 -2.81 -12.00
C ALA A 112 2.16 -1.52 -12.84
N ALA A 113 3.29 -0.83 -13.00
CA ALA A 113 3.38 0.37 -13.83
C ALA A 113 3.13 0.08 -15.32
N ALA A 114 3.66 -1.03 -15.86
CA ALA A 114 3.41 -1.46 -17.24
C ALA A 114 1.93 -1.76 -17.50
N ALA A 115 1.22 -2.26 -16.48
CA ALA A 115 -0.21 -2.49 -16.50
C ALA A 115 -1.05 -1.22 -16.22
N ASN A 116 -0.40 -0.08 -15.97
CA ASN A 116 -1.02 1.17 -15.50
C ASN A 116 -1.89 1.00 -14.24
N LEU A 117 -1.47 0.11 -13.34
CA LEU A 117 -2.11 -0.12 -12.05
C LEU A 117 -1.28 0.51 -10.93
N PRO A 118 -1.88 1.26 -10.00
CA PRO A 118 -1.20 1.66 -8.78
C PRO A 118 -0.93 0.45 -7.88
N VAL A 119 0.08 0.56 -7.02
CA VAL A 119 0.27 -0.38 -5.92
C VAL A 119 -0.35 0.22 -4.67
N GLY A 120 -1.40 -0.43 -4.16
CA GLY A 120 -1.98 -0.14 -2.85
C GLY A 120 -1.22 -0.89 -1.77
N VAL A 121 -0.78 -0.18 -0.73
CA VAL A 121 -0.07 -0.77 0.40
C VAL A 121 -0.91 -0.59 1.65
N HIS A 122 -1.52 -1.68 2.10
CA HIS A 122 -2.36 -1.69 3.29
C HIS A 122 -1.52 -1.96 4.56
N ALA A 123 -2.02 -1.51 5.69
CA ALA A 123 -1.52 -1.91 7.01
C ALA A 123 -1.43 -3.44 7.12
N PHE A 124 -0.67 -3.94 8.10
CA PHE A 124 -0.32 -5.35 8.32
C PHE A 124 0.88 -5.82 7.50
N GLY A 125 1.07 -7.12 7.38
CA GLY A 125 2.14 -7.70 6.59
C GLY A 125 2.80 -8.92 7.23
N PHE A 126 4.08 -9.10 6.97
CA PHE A 126 4.81 -10.30 7.37
C PHE A 126 4.76 -10.54 8.89
N GLY A 127 4.12 -11.63 9.29
CA GLY A 127 3.81 -11.92 10.70
C GLY A 127 5.00 -12.30 11.58
N GLY A 128 6.19 -12.45 10.99
CA GLY A 128 7.43 -12.76 11.71
C GLY A 128 8.12 -11.56 12.37
N TYR A 129 7.63 -10.34 12.13
CA TYR A 129 8.23 -9.09 12.62
C TYR A 129 7.22 -8.25 13.40
N PRO A 130 7.67 -7.49 14.41
CA PRO A 130 6.82 -6.48 15.04
C PRO A 130 6.44 -5.37 14.05
N VAL A 131 5.41 -4.60 14.38
CA VAL A 131 4.92 -3.51 13.52
C VAL A 131 5.94 -2.38 13.34
N SER A 132 6.84 -2.22 14.30
CA SER A 132 7.96 -1.27 14.21
C SER A 132 9.28 -1.94 14.64
N GLY A 133 10.40 -1.29 14.33
CA GLY A 133 11.73 -1.74 14.75
C GLY A 133 11.98 -1.69 16.26
N SER A 134 11.02 -1.22 17.07
CA SER A 134 11.12 -1.08 18.51
C SER A 134 10.73 -2.33 19.30
N GLY A 135 10.45 -3.44 18.64
CA GLY A 135 10.06 -4.70 19.27
C GLY A 135 8.54 -4.94 19.23
N TRP A 136 8.11 -6.00 19.93
CA TRP A 136 6.71 -6.39 19.99
C TRP A 136 5.93 -5.45 20.92
N PRO A 137 4.74 -4.95 20.48
CA PRO A 137 3.91 -4.11 21.31
C PRO A 137 3.35 -4.89 22.52
N SER A 138 3.20 -4.20 23.65
CA SER A 138 2.59 -4.75 24.86
C SER A 138 1.07 -4.54 24.88
N TYR A 139 0.61 -3.48 24.22
CA TYR A 139 -0.81 -3.10 24.17
C TYR A 139 -1.29 -2.93 22.73
N TYR A 140 -2.55 -3.24 22.50
CA TYR A 140 -3.18 -3.11 21.17
C TYR A 140 -3.09 -1.69 20.59
N ILE A 141 -3.16 -0.67 21.45
CA ILE A 141 -3.02 0.73 21.02
C ILE A 141 -1.63 1.02 20.42
N GLU A 142 -0.57 0.36 20.91
CA GLU A 142 0.79 0.48 20.36
C GLU A 142 0.85 -0.13 18.95
N ASP A 143 0.20 -1.28 18.74
CA ASP A 143 0.12 -1.93 17.43
C ASP A 143 -0.63 -1.05 16.44
N MET A 144 -1.77 -0.48 16.83
CA MET A 144 -2.56 0.41 15.99
C MET A 144 -1.79 1.66 15.54
N VAL A 145 -1.05 2.30 16.45
CA VAL A 145 -0.21 3.46 16.11
C VAL A 145 1.01 3.06 15.28
N GLY A 146 1.50 1.84 15.48
CA GLY A 146 2.65 1.29 14.77
C GLY A 146 2.47 1.15 13.25
N HIS A 147 1.24 1.03 12.76
CA HIS A 147 0.97 0.94 11.32
C HIS A 147 1.45 2.18 10.54
N ALA A 148 1.27 3.37 11.11
CA ALA A 148 1.82 4.60 10.53
C ALA A 148 3.36 4.55 10.45
N GLN A 149 4.03 4.02 11.47
CA GLN A 149 5.51 3.89 11.49
C GLN A 149 6.00 2.92 10.42
N ALA A 150 5.33 1.79 10.23
CA ALA A 150 5.65 0.85 9.14
C ALA A 150 5.51 1.51 7.77
N SER A 151 4.44 2.29 7.55
CA SER A 151 4.20 3.03 6.31
C SER A 151 5.23 4.14 6.06
N GLN A 152 5.70 4.82 7.12
CA GLN A 152 6.81 5.77 7.04
C GLN A 152 8.10 5.10 6.57
N ALA A 153 8.42 3.94 7.14
CA ALA A 153 9.61 3.17 6.74
C ALA A 153 9.49 2.68 5.28
N PHE A 154 8.31 2.16 4.91
CA PHE A 154 8.01 1.74 3.54
C PHE A 154 8.23 2.90 2.56
N MET A 155 7.56 4.03 2.76
CA MET A 155 7.66 5.21 1.92
C MET A 155 9.10 5.72 1.82
N THR A 156 9.80 5.81 2.95
CA THR A 156 11.21 6.23 2.97
C THR A 156 12.07 5.35 2.10
N SER A 157 11.93 4.02 2.22
CA SER A 157 12.68 3.06 1.41
C SER A 157 12.38 3.21 -0.08
N MET A 158 11.10 3.35 -0.48
CA MET A 158 10.71 3.54 -1.88
C MET A 158 11.38 4.76 -2.51
N VAL A 159 11.43 5.87 -1.77
CA VAL A 159 12.07 7.11 -2.24
C VAL A 159 13.59 6.95 -2.29
N VAL A 160 14.22 6.53 -1.19
CA VAL A 160 15.68 6.52 -1.04
C VAL A 160 16.36 5.48 -1.94
N GLU A 161 15.73 4.34 -2.15
CA GLU A 161 16.22 3.31 -3.09
C GLU A 161 15.99 3.69 -4.57
N GLY A 162 15.28 4.79 -4.84
CA GLY A 162 15.10 5.36 -6.18
C GLY A 162 14.07 4.62 -7.04
N VAL A 163 13.06 4.00 -6.44
CA VAL A 163 12.01 3.29 -7.19
C VAL A 163 11.32 4.22 -8.18
N PHE A 164 11.01 5.46 -7.79
CA PHE A 164 10.32 6.44 -8.65
C PHE A 164 11.22 6.99 -9.79
N GLU A 165 12.54 6.98 -9.63
CA GLU A 165 13.48 7.26 -10.72
C GLU A 165 13.57 6.08 -11.70
N ARG A 166 13.54 4.88 -11.19
CA ARG A 166 13.60 3.64 -11.96
C ARG A 166 12.31 3.38 -12.75
N VAL A 167 11.16 3.69 -12.15
CA VAL A 167 9.83 3.43 -12.70
C VAL A 167 9.01 4.73 -12.67
N PRO A 168 9.24 5.67 -13.62
CA PRO A 168 8.67 7.02 -13.54
C PRO A 168 7.14 7.11 -13.51
N ASN A 169 6.44 6.12 -14.05
CA ASN A 169 4.97 6.07 -14.09
C ASN A 169 4.37 5.28 -12.91
N PHE A 170 5.21 4.85 -11.96
CA PHE A 170 4.77 4.09 -10.81
C PHE A 170 3.97 4.97 -9.85
N LYS A 171 2.83 4.43 -9.40
CA LYS A 171 1.92 5.09 -8.46
C LYS A 171 1.80 4.25 -7.21
N LEU A 172 1.99 4.87 -6.05
CA LEU A 172 1.87 4.24 -4.74
C LEU A 172 0.66 4.82 -4.00
N VAL A 173 -0.18 3.98 -3.43
CA VAL A 173 -1.28 4.39 -2.55
C VAL A 173 -1.06 3.77 -1.18
N LEU A 174 -0.85 4.59 -0.16
CA LEU A 174 -0.77 4.14 1.23
C LEU A 174 -2.18 4.09 1.83
N ILE A 175 -2.59 2.89 2.22
CA ILE A 175 -3.95 2.59 2.70
C ILE A 175 -3.89 2.35 4.20
N GLU A 176 -4.73 3.06 4.96
CA GLU A 176 -4.78 3.02 6.43
C GLU A 176 -3.43 3.35 7.10
N ALA A 177 -2.70 4.29 6.49
CA ALA A 177 -1.36 4.68 6.94
C ALA A 177 -1.35 5.92 7.87
N GLY A 178 -2.49 6.61 8.01
CA GLY A 178 -2.50 7.99 8.46
C GLY A 178 -1.83 8.91 7.44
N PHE A 179 -1.87 10.21 7.62
CA PHE A 179 -1.30 11.15 6.65
C PHE A 179 -0.62 12.38 7.27
N ALA A 180 -1.00 12.80 8.49
CA ALA A 180 -0.47 14.04 9.09
C ALA A 180 1.04 13.98 9.39
N TRP A 181 1.65 12.81 9.39
CA TRP A 181 3.08 12.61 9.54
C TRP A 181 3.89 12.89 8.27
N VAL A 182 3.26 12.93 7.08
CA VAL A 182 3.94 13.05 5.79
C VAL A 182 4.75 14.34 5.67
N PRO A 183 4.24 15.54 6.01
CA PRO A 183 5.01 16.77 5.93
C PRO A 183 6.31 16.73 6.73
N SER A 184 6.24 16.30 7.98
CA SER A 184 7.40 16.28 8.87
C SER A 184 8.48 15.30 8.40
N LEU A 185 8.07 14.14 7.88
CA LEU A 185 9.00 13.16 7.32
C LEU A 185 9.66 13.67 6.03
N ALA A 186 8.88 14.27 5.14
CA ALA A 186 9.37 14.82 3.88
C ALA A 186 10.42 15.94 4.12
N TRP A 187 10.15 16.87 5.04
CA TRP A 187 11.13 17.90 5.41
C TRP A 187 12.40 17.30 6.00
N ARG A 188 12.29 16.25 6.80
CA ARG A 188 13.46 15.54 7.34
C ARG A 188 14.25 14.87 6.22
N LEU A 189 13.58 14.22 5.29
CA LEU A 189 14.22 13.55 4.15
C LEU A 189 14.96 14.55 3.26
N ASP A 190 14.35 15.68 2.90
CA ASP A 190 14.99 16.73 2.10
C ASP A 190 16.24 17.28 2.77
N LYS A 191 16.15 17.55 4.08
CA LYS A 191 17.29 18.06 4.86
C LYS A 191 18.45 17.06 4.90
N LEU A 192 18.17 15.78 5.11
CA LEU A 192 19.19 14.73 5.17
C LEU A 192 19.76 14.47 3.78
N TRP A 193 18.92 14.38 2.76
CA TRP A 193 19.37 14.20 1.38
C TRP A 193 20.33 15.30 0.91
N ASN A 194 20.06 16.56 1.24
CA ASN A 194 20.97 17.67 0.93
C ASN A 194 22.36 17.51 1.58
N ARG A 195 22.46 16.84 2.72
CA ARG A 195 23.72 16.61 3.44
C ARG A 195 24.42 15.33 3.01
N LEU A 196 23.66 14.29 2.64
CA LEU A 196 24.14 12.93 2.39
C LEU A 196 23.93 12.50 0.93
N ARG A 197 23.93 13.46 0.05
CA ARG A 197 23.65 13.29 -1.39
C ARG A 197 24.49 12.22 -2.06
N SER A 198 25.71 12.03 -1.58
CA SER A 198 26.64 11.02 -2.09
C SER A 198 26.20 9.58 -1.80
N GLU A 199 25.33 9.35 -0.81
CA GLU A 199 24.78 8.02 -0.53
C GLU A 199 23.72 7.61 -1.56
N THR A 200 23.00 8.58 -2.12
CA THR A 200 21.89 8.35 -3.06
C THR A 200 22.09 9.12 -4.38
N PRO A 201 23.18 8.87 -5.11
CA PRO A 201 23.54 9.63 -6.33
C PRO A 201 22.51 9.42 -7.46
N HIS A 202 21.69 8.42 -7.38
CA HIS A 202 20.62 8.10 -8.33
C HIS A 202 19.40 9.02 -8.17
N LEU A 203 19.19 9.65 -7.02
CA LEU A 203 18.10 10.61 -6.83
C LEU A 203 18.44 11.96 -7.48
N LYS A 204 17.56 12.44 -8.33
CA LYS A 204 17.77 13.69 -9.11
C LYS A 204 17.06 14.89 -8.52
N ARG A 205 16.04 14.66 -7.70
CA ARG A 205 15.16 15.68 -7.13
C ARG A 205 15.05 15.51 -5.61
N LEU A 206 14.43 16.48 -4.95
CA LEU A 206 14.14 16.38 -3.52
C LEU A 206 13.21 15.19 -3.23
N PRO A 207 13.45 14.46 -2.14
CA PRO A 207 12.52 13.41 -1.67
C PRO A 207 11.05 13.83 -1.62
N SER A 208 10.77 15.05 -1.16
CA SER A 208 9.42 15.61 -1.10
C SER A 208 8.73 15.73 -2.46
N GLU A 209 9.48 15.93 -3.55
CA GLU A 209 8.92 16.02 -4.90
C GLU A 209 8.41 14.66 -5.38
N TYR A 210 9.15 13.56 -5.13
CA TYR A 210 8.68 12.21 -5.42
C TYR A 210 7.43 11.85 -4.62
N ILE A 211 7.41 12.24 -3.33
CA ILE A 211 6.26 11.99 -2.46
C ILE A 211 5.01 12.65 -3.04
N ARG A 212 5.07 13.92 -3.37
CA ARG A 212 3.93 14.67 -3.89
C ARG A 212 3.43 14.20 -5.26
N GLU A 213 4.33 13.76 -6.12
CA GLU A 213 3.98 13.39 -7.49
C GLU A 213 3.49 11.95 -7.64
N SER A 214 3.94 11.05 -6.76
CA SER A 214 3.81 9.62 -6.99
C SER A 214 3.15 8.84 -5.85
N ILE A 215 2.82 9.50 -4.74
CA ILE A 215 2.27 8.85 -3.55
C ILE A 215 0.95 9.50 -3.16
N TRP A 216 -0.08 8.68 -3.00
CA TRP A 216 -1.40 9.04 -2.49
C TRP A 216 -1.64 8.35 -1.16
N LEU A 217 -2.51 8.93 -0.34
CA LEU A 217 -2.88 8.39 0.97
C LEU A 217 -4.39 8.35 1.09
N THR A 218 -4.91 7.34 1.80
CA THR A 218 -6.31 7.35 2.22
C THR A 218 -6.46 8.19 3.48
N THR A 219 -7.64 8.76 3.68
CA THR A 219 -7.92 9.63 4.84
C THR A 219 -8.21 8.87 6.14
N GLN A 220 -8.32 7.55 6.09
CA GLN A 220 -8.53 6.73 7.29
C GLN A 220 -7.27 5.88 7.59
N PRO A 221 -6.98 5.64 8.88
CA PRO A 221 -7.50 6.36 10.04
C PRO A 221 -7.07 7.82 10.03
N MET A 222 -8.00 8.73 10.32
CA MET A 222 -7.71 10.16 10.33
C MET A 222 -7.12 10.57 11.69
N GLU A 223 -6.05 11.35 11.65
CA GLU A 223 -5.57 12.04 12.82
C GLU A 223 -6.52 13.21 13.12
N GLU A 224 -7.08 13.24 14.31
CA GLU A 224 -8.10 14.22 14.73
C GLU A 224 -7.54 15.21 15.76
N PRO A 225 -6.82 16.27 15.34
CA PRO A 225 -6.33 17.29 16.24
C PRO A 225 -7.48 18.13 16.80
N ALA A 226 -7.23 18.79 17.94
CA ALA A 226 -8.23 19.62 18.59
C ALA A 226 -8.73 20.79 17.71
N LYS A 227 -7.94 21.24 16.75
CA LYS A 227 -8.28 22.30 15.79
C LYS A 227 -8.37 21.72 14.39
N ARG A 228 -9.53 21.82 13.78
CA ARG A 228 -9.81 21.31 12.44
C ARG A 228 -8.87 21.87 11.37
N GLU A 229 -8.48 23.12 11.49
CA GLU A 229 -7.58 23.82 10.58
C GLU A 229 -6.23 23.09 10.44
N GLN A 230 -5.76 22.46 11.51
CA GLN A 230 -4.49 21.72 11.48
C GLN A 230 -4.53 20.49 10.55
N VAL A 231 -5.69 19.85 10.37
CA VAL A 231 -5.87 18.78 9.38
C VAL A 231 -5.81 19.35 7.98
N LEU A 232 -6.48 20.47 7.73
CA LEU A 232 -6.48 21.13 6.42
C LEU A 232 -5.07 21.58 6.03
N ASP A 233 -4.30 22.17 6.96
CA ASP A 233 -2.92 22.55 6.74
C ASP A 233 -2.04 21.35 6.34
N ALA A 234 -2.25 20.18 6.98
CA ALA A 234 -1.52 18.96 6.63
C ALA A 234 -1.90 18.47 5.22
N ILE A 235 -3.18 18.48 4.87
CA ILE A 235 -3.68 18.09 3.55
C ILE A 235 -3.13 19.04 2.47
N ASP A 236 -3.21 20.34 2.68
CA ASP A 236 -2.70 21.36 1.74
C ASP A 236 -1.20 21.20 1.49
N TRP A 237 -0.46 20.80 2.53
CA TRP A 237 0.98 20.58 2.38
C TRP A 237 1.28 19.31 1.58
N ILE A 238 0.50 18.27 1.74
CA ILE A 238 0.66 17.01 1.00
C ILE A 238 0.35 17.21 -0.49
N GLY A 239 -0.65 17.99 -0.85
CA GLY A 239 -1.06 18.36 -2.22
C GLY A 239 -2.40 17.75 -2.58
#